data_23b1af1c9ec56b6bdcfccf95693e482d
#
_entry.id   23b1af1c9ec56b6bdcfccf95693e482d
#
_cell.length_a   1.000
_cell.length_b   1.000
_cell.length_c   1.000
_cell.angle_alpha   90.00
_cell.angle_beta   90.00
_cell.angle_gamma   90.00
#
_symmetry.space_group_name_H-M   'P 1'
#
loop_
_entity.id
_entity.type
_entity.pdbx_description
1 polymer ?
#
loop_
_entity_poly.entity_id
_entity_poly.type
_entity_poly.pdbx_seq_one_letter_code
_entity_poly.pdbx_strand_id
1 'polypeptide(L)'
;MGSEMCIRDSRNISRRLAYPFDLSDDEARRLAREGRAVMAISGSIHASEVSGTQMLVELAYELATRNDELIKEILDRVIILMFPCLNPDGQIMVVDWYNKYLGTDYEGSPLPWLYHKYCGHDNNRDAFMLTQPESKCFAKIVYRDWIPQVYVDHHQMGWTGARFFISPEMDPIYPDIDPLVWREIQFIGTYAASRLAMKGFKGVETYSPYTPDFIGAFQTITNYMNIAGLLTESASVKIATPVYVHPHQLKGYRRGRIRDAPQMNYPDPWPGGWWRLRNIIEYQKEATYAILELLAKFK
;
A
#
# COMPACT_ATOMS: atom_id res chain seq x y z
N MET A 1 19.85 1.25 15.33
CA MET A 1 19.80 2.62 14.80
C MET A 1 21.04 2.82 13.94
N GLY A 2 20.89 2.96 12.63
CA GLY A 2 22.00 3.31 11.74
C GLY A 2 22.50 4.70 12.09
N SER A 3 23.82 4.91 12.07
CA SER A 3 24.38 6.25 12.24
C SER A 3 23.83 7.19 11.16
N GLU A 4 23.77 8.50 11.40
CA GLU A 4 23.37 9.50 10.39
C GLU A 4 24.17 9.35 9.08
N MET A 5 25.40 8.87 9.18
CA MET A 5 26.28 8.57 8.06
C MET A 5 25.69 7.42 7.20
N CYS A 6 25.21 6.32 7.80
CA CYS A 6 24.60 5.22 7.06
C CYS A 6 23.32 5.63 6.31
N ILE A 7 22.49 6.48 6.91
CA ILE A 7 21.26 6.99 6.28
C ILE A 7 21.60 7.88 5.10
N ARG A 8 22.55 8.81 5.27
CA ARG A 8 23.01 9.70 4.20
C ARG A 8 23.62 8.93 3.03
N ASP A 9 24.45 7.93 3.32
CA ASP A 9 25.12 7.14 2.29
C ASP A 9 24.08 6.29 1.52
N SER A 10 23.13 5.64 2.19
CA SER A 10 22.08 4.90 1.54
C SER A 10 21.19 5.78 0.65
N ARG A 11 20.84 7.00 1.12
CA ARG A 11 20.11 7.97 0.31
C ARG A 11 20.89 8.40 -0.94
N ASN A 12 22.18 8.63 -0.79
CA ASN A 12 23.04 8.99 -1.91
C ASN A 12 23.15 7.84 -2.94
N ILE A 13 23.28 6.61 -2.48
CA ILE A 13 23.30 5.42 -3.35
C ILE A 13 21.98 5.32 -4.12
N SER A 14 20.84 5.40 -3.42
CA SER A 14 19.52 5.33 -4.07
C SER A 14 19.36 6.39 -5.15
N ARG A 15 19.73 7.64 -4.86
CA ARG A 15 19.68 8.73 -5.84
C ARG A 15 20.62 8.54 -7.02
N ARG A 16 21.85 8.07 -6.80
CA ARG A 16 22.80 7.80 -7.88
C ARG A 16 22.31 6.71 -8.82
N LEU A 17 21.71 5.65 -8.27
CA LEU A 17 21.10 4.58 -9.07
C LEU A 17 19.86 5.04 -9.83
N ALA A 18 19.05 5.95 -9.25
CA ALA A 18 17.88 6.53 -9.90
C ALA A 18 18.26 7.51 -11.04
N TYR A 19 19.42 8.16 -10.96
CA TYR A 19 19.95 9.07 -11.98
C TYR A 19 21.31 8.57 -12.50
N PRO A 20 21.34 7.50 -13.31
CA PRO A 20 22.58 6.79 -13.66
C PRO A 20 23.38 7.40 -14.81
N PHE A 21 23.13 8.64 -15.21
CA PHE A 21 23.70 9.26 -16.41
C PHE A 21 25.24 9.28 -16.46
N ASP A 22 25.88 9.33 -15.27
CA ASP A 22 27.33 9.38 -15.13
C ASP A 22 27.92 8.07 -14.55
N LEU A 23 27.10 7.01 -14.47
CA LEU A 23 27.53 5.72 -13.92
C LEU A 23 27.94 4.75 -15.02
N SER A 24 29.06 4.07 -14.83
CA SER A 24 29.34 2.85 -15.58
C SER A 24 28.50 1.68 -15.02
N ASP A 25 28.29 0.67 -15.86
CA ASP A 25 27.59 -0.56 -15.44
C ASP A 25 28.23 -1.22 -14.21
N ASP A 26 29.56 -1.25 -14.14
CA ASP A 26 30.27 -1.86 -13.02
C ASP A 26 30.10 -1.05 -11.73
N GLU A 27 30.10 0.26 -11.82
CA GLU A 27 29.84 1.13 -10.67
C GLU A 27 28.38 1.01 -10.22
N ALA A 28 27.41 0.98 -11.14
CA ALA A 28 26.00 0.76 -10.82
C ALA A 28 25.79 -0.58 -10.10
N ARG A 29 26.39 -1.67 -10.60
CA ARG A 29 26.34 -2.99 -9.96
C ARG A 29 27.02 -2.99 -8.58
N ARG A 30 28.11 -2.25 -8.41
CA ARG A 30 28.77 -2.11 -7.11
C ARG A 30 27.84 -1.39 -6.11
N LEU A 31 27.29 -0.24 -6.51
CA LEU A 31 26.36 0.53 -5.68
C LEU A 31 25.10 -0.27 -5.30
N ALA A 32 24.55 -1.05 -6.23
CA ALA A 32 23.40 -1.91 -5.97
C ALA A 32 23.75 -3.00 -4.92
N ARG A 33 24.96 -3.57 -4.93
CA ARG A 33 25.41 -4.52 -3.92
C ARG A 33 25.67 -3.90 -2.55
N GLU A 34 26.23 -2.69 -2.52
CA GLU A 34 26.54 -1.97 -1.27
C GLU A 34 25.31 -1.32 -0.64
N GLY A 35 24.38 -0.88 -1.46
CA GLY A 35 23.16 -0.22 -1.04
C GLY A 35 22.18 -1.14 -0.34
N ARG A 36 21.16 -0.55 0.26
CA ARG A 36 19.97 -1.21 0.78
C ARG A 36 18.78 -0.93 -0.13
N ALA A 37 17.87 -1.87 -0.26
CA ALA A 37 16.59 -1.58 -0.90
C ALA A 37 15.84 -0.52 -0.09
N VAL A 38 15.16 0.40 -0.75
CA VAL A 38 14.34 1.43 -0.11
C VAL A 38 12.89 1.18 -0.47
N MET A 39 12.04 1.03 0.53
CA MET A 39 10.59 0.93 0.38
C MET A 39 9.92 2.12 1.05
N ALA A 40 9.07 2.82 0.32
CA ALA A 40 8.11 3.75 0.90
C ALA A 40 6.76 3.05 1.10
N ILE A 41 6.06 3.39 2.17
CA ILE A 41 4.75 2.82 2.48
C ILE A 41 3.87 3.87 3.13
N SER A 42 2.62 3.96 2.67
CA SER A 42 1.65 4.90 3.19
C SER A 42 0.32 4.27 3.54
N GLY A 43 -0.43 4.96 4.39
CA GLY A 43 -1.80 4.61 4.75
C GLY A 43 -2.67 5.83 4.94
N SER A 44 -3.98 5.61 4.84
CA SER A 44 -5.03 6.56 5.19
C SER A 44 -4.93 7.93 4.47
N ILE A 45 -4.58 7.93 3.19
CA ILE A 45 -4.74 9.13 2.36
C ILE A 45 -6.24 9.47 2.24
N HIS A 46 -7.10 8.48 2.07
CA HIS A 46 -8.52 8.60 2.33
C HIS A 46 -8.75 8.37 3.82
N ALA A 47 -9.08 9.40 4.57
CA ALA A 47 -9.10 9.33 6.03
C ALA A 47 -10.14 8.36 6.62
N SER A 48 -11.21 8.03 5.88
CA SER A 48 -12.19 7.00 6.27
C SER A 48 -11.65 5.56 6.17
N GLU A 49 -10.49 5.38 5.53
CA GLU A 49 -9.77 4.11 5.37
C GLU A 49 -8.77 3.92 6.52
N VAL A 50 -9.30 3.77 7.73
CA VAL A 50 -8.54 3.90 8.98
C VAL A 50 -7.52 2.80 9.24
N SER A 51 -7.61 1.66 8.54
CA SER A 51 -6.74 0.50 8.82
C SER A 51 -5.27 0.76 8.52
N GLY A 52 -4.95 1.53 7.46
CA GLY A 52 -3.58 1.81 7.06
C GLY A 52 -2.78 2.48 8.18
N THR A 53 -3.34 3.51 8.83
CA THR A 53 -2.71 4.16 9.99
C THR A 53 -2.51 3.18 11.15
N GLN A 54 -3.53 2.38 11.49
CA GLN A 54 -3.45 1.42 12.59
C GLN A 54 -2.39 0.33 12.31
N MET A 55 -2.39 -0.19 11.09
CA MET A 55 -1.43 -1.21 10.65
C MET A 55 0.01 -0.69 10.71
N LEU A 56 0.28 0.51 10.20
CA LEU A 56 1.63 1.05 10.14
C LEU A 56 2.20 1.38 11.52
N VAL A 57 1.37 1.80 12.47
CA VAL A 57 1.79 1.97 13.87
C VAL A 57 2.16 0.63 14.50
N GLU A 58 1.34 -0.41 14.30
CA GLU A 58 1.62 -1.77 14.79
C GLU A 58 2.88 -2.35 14.12
N LEU A 59 3.02 -2.19 12.81
CA LEU A 59 4.20 -2.62 12.06
C LEU A 59 5.48 -1.94 12.59
N ALA A 60 5.44 -0.63 12.82
CA ALA A 60 6.58 0.10 13.36
C ALA A 60 6.99 -0.41 14.74
N TYR A 61 6.01 -0.71 15.60
CA TYR A 61 6.27 -1.31 16.91
C TYR A 61 6.90 -2.71 16.77
N GLU A 62 6.36 -3.56 15.92
CA GLU A 62 6.91 -4.91 15.68
C GLU A 62 8.34 -4.85 15.13
N LEU A 63 8.61 -4.02 14.13
CA LEU A 63 9.94 -3.83 13.57
C LEU A 63 10.97 -3.31 14.60
N ALA A 64 10.51 -2.51 15.57
CA ALA A 64 11.38 -1.97 16.62
C ALA A 64 11.62 -2.93 17.79
N THR A 65 10.73 -3.91 18.03
CA THR A 65 10.75 -4.73 19.25
C THR A 65 11.02 -6.21 18.99
N ARG A 66 10.64 -6.73 17.83
CA ARG A 66 10.90 -8.14 17.48
C ARG A 66 12.38 -8.37 17.16
N ASN A 67 12.86 -9.56 17.49
CA ASN A 67 14.28 -9.94 17.35
C ASN A 67 14.46 -11.31 16.66
N ASP A 68 13.49 -11.70 15.83
CA ASP A 68 13.60 -12.91 15.01
C ASP A 68 14.43 -12.67 13.73
N GLU A 69 14.82 -13.77 13.08
CA GLU A 69 15.72 -13.73 11.93
C GLU A 69 15.15 -12.93 10.75
N LEU A 70 13.83 -13.00 10.51
CA LEU A 70 13.17 -12.24 9.42
C LEU A 70 13.31 -10.72 9.65
N ILE A 71 13.02 -10.27 10.88
CA ILE A 71 13.11 -8.84 11.21
C ILE A 71 14.55 -8.35 11.11
N LYS A 72 15.51 -9.13 11.58
CA LYS A 72 16.94 -8.78 11.46
C LYS A 72 17.35 -8.66 9.99
N GLU A 73 16.98 -9.62 9.15
CA GLU A 73 17.29 -9.59 7.72
C GLU A 73 16.65 -8.37 7.03
N ILE A 74 15.38 -8.07 7.33
CA ILE A 74 14.69 -6.89 6.82
C ILE A 74 15.43 -5.61 7.23
N LEU A 75 15.71 -5.42 8.51
CA LEU A 75 16.35 -4.20 9.03
C LEU A 75 17.79 -4.03 8.57
N ASP A 76 18.48 -5.13 8.25
CA ASP A 76 19.83 -5.07 7.69
C ASP A 76 19.84 -4.66 6.22
N ARG A 77 18.83 -5.07 5.44
CA ARG A 77 18.85 -4.97 3.98
C ARG A 77 17.86 -3.97 3.39
N VAL A 78 16.86 -3.52 4.16
CA VAL A 78 15.79 -2.64 3.67
C VAL A 78 15.71 -1.38 4.53
N ILE A 79 15.58 -0.24 3.87
CA ILE A 79 15.21 1.03 4.49
C ILE A 79 13.72 1.23 4.25
N ILE A 80 12.99 1.54 5.32
CA ILE A 80 11.54 1.69 5.27
C ILE A 80 11.19 3.14 5.58
N LEU A 81 10.59 3.82 4.59
CA LEU A 81 10.06 5.17 4.72
C LEU A 81 8.56 5.06 5.01
N MET A 82 8.18 5.25 6.27
CA MET A 82 6.78 5.11 6.68
C MET A 82 6.05 6.46 6.71
N PHE A 83 4.88 6.48 6.09
CA PHE A 83 3.90 7.56 6.14
C PHE A 83 2.61 7.03 6.80
N PRO A 84 2.55 6.97 8.15
CA PRO A 84 1.44 6.29 8.83
C PRO A 84 0.08 6.89 8.51
N CYS A 85 0.02 8.19 8.24
CA CYS A 85 -1.20 8.88 7.87
C CYS A 85 -0.88 10.03 6.89
N LEU A 86 -1.29 9.89 5.63
CA LEU A 86 -1.15 10.97 4.64
C LEU A 86 -2.23 12.05 4.75
N ASN A 87 -3.24 11.85 5.58
CA ASN A 87 -4.35 12.78 5.77
C ASN A 87 -4.70 12.94 7.26
N PRO A 88 -3.80 13.56 8.05
CA PRO A 88 -3.97 13.63 9.50
C PRO A 88 -5.19 14.47 9.93
N ASP A 89 -5.49 15.58 9.25
CA ASP A 89 -6.67 16.39 9.55
C ASP A 89 -7.96 15.64 9.25
N GLY A 90 -8.01 14.93 8.12
CA GLY A 90 -9.14 14.07 7.79
C GLY A 90 -9.30 12.91 8.78
N GLN A 91 -8.19 12.34 9.26
CA GLN A 91 -8.22 11.28 10.28
C GLN A 91 -8.89 11.78 11.57
N ILE A 92 -8.57 12.98 12.02
CA ILE A 92 -9.22 13.60 13.19
C ILE A 92 -10.73 13.75 12.95
N MET A 93 -11.12 14.27 11.78
CA MET A 93 -12.53 14.41 11.40
C MET A 93 -13.29 13.07 11.46
N VAL A 94 -12.68 11.99 10.96
CA VAL A 94 -13.27 10.65 10.99
C VAL A 94 -13.41 10.13 12.40
N VAL A 95 -12.38 10.29 13.23
CA VAL A 95 -12.38 9.84 14.64
C VAL A 95 -13.44 10.59 15.44
N ASP A 96 -13.52 11.91 15.30
CA ASP A 96 -14.52 12.73 15.99
C ASP A 96 -15.95 12.36 15.57
N TRP A 97 -16.16 12.13 14.27
CA TRP A 97 -17.46 11.67 13.77
C TRP A 97 -17.83 10.29 14.30
N TYR A 98 -16.90 9.33 14.26
CA TYR A 98 -17.12 8.00 14.76
C TYR A 98 -17.46 8.01 16.27
N ASN A 99 -16.67 8.71 17.07
CA ASN A 99 -16.86 8.81 18.51
C ASN A 99 -18.20 9.49 18.90
N LYS A 100 -18.62 10.48 18.10
CA LYS A 100 -19.91 11.17 18.32
C LYS A 100 -21.11 10.22 18.26
N TYR A 101 -21.04 9.19 17.41
CA TYR A 101 -22.15 8.27 17.18
C TYR A 101 -21.90 6.86 17.73
N LEU A 102 -20.78 6.64 18.38
CA LEU A 102 -20.43 5.35 18.99
C LEU A 102 -21.52 4.90 19.98
N GLY A 103 -21.99 3.65 19.82
CA GLY A 103 -23.06 3.07 20.64
C GLY A 103 -24.47 3.57 20.33
N THR A 104 -24.66 4.30 19.21
CA THR A 104 -25.97 4.71 18.71
C THR A 104 -26.36 3.98 17.42
N ASP A 105 -27.59 4.15 16.95
CA ASP A 105 -28.05 3.60 15.67
C ASP A 105 -27.28 4.17 14.45
N TYR A 106 -26.53 5.25 14.64
CA TYR A 106 -25.74 5.92 13.61
C TYR A 106 -24.26 5.55 13.65
N GLU A 107 -23.86 4.61 14.51
CA GLU A 107 -22.48 4.14 14.58
C GLU A 107 -21.97 3.64 13.22
N GLY A 108 -20.80 4.12 12.82
CA GLY A 108 -20.20 3.77 11.53
C GLY A 108 -20.93 4.34 10.32
N SER A 109 -21.81 5.34 10.50
CA SER A 109 -22.43 6.08 9.39
C SER A 109 -21.38 6.85 8.58
N PRO A 110 -21.59 7.02 7.26
CA PRO A 110 -20.69 7.82 6.42
C PRO A 110 -20.59 9.26 6.92
N LEU A 111 -19.42 9.89 6.72
CA LEU A 111 -19.27 11.32 6.94
C LEU A 111 -20.23 12.10 6.02
N PRO A 112 -20.84 13.18 6.50
CA PRO A 112 -21.73 14.03 5.69
C PRO A 112 -20.96 15.01 4.77
N TRP A 113 -19.63 14.98 4.82
CA TRP A 113 -18.71 15.78 4.01
C TRP A 113 -17.53 14.93 3.55
N LEU A 114 -16.67 15.51 2.69
CA LEU A 114 -15.45 14.82 2.26
C LEU A 114 -14.53 14.55 3.45
N TYR A 115 -13.79 13.47 3.36
CA TYR A 115 -12.79 13.03 4.35
C TYR A 115 -11.52 13.89 4.33
N HIS A 116 -11.49 14.98 3.57
CA HIS A 116 -10.36 15.91 3.49
C HIS A 116 -10.82 17.32 3.87
N LYS A 117 -10.06 17.97 4.77
CA LYS A 117 -10.47 19.24 5.37
C LYS A 117 -10.33 20.44 4.43
N TYR A 118 -9.31 20.46 3.58
CA TYR A 118 -8.92 21.62 2.80
C TYR A 118 -9.12 21.45 1.29
N CYS A 119 -9.39 20.26 0.84
CA CYS A 119 -9.52 19.92 -0.56
C CYS A 119 -10.98 19.60 -0.91
N GLY A 120 -11.50 20.22 -1.95
CA GLY A 120 -12.87 19.98 -2.44
C GLY A 120 -13.01 18.78 -3.37
N HIS A 121 -11.97 17.95 -3.50
CA HIS A 121 -11.92 16.76 -4.35
C HIS A 121 -11.16 15.63 -3.63
N ASP A 122 -11.12 14.45 -4.21
CA ASP A 122 -10.32 13.32 -3.76
C ASP A 122 -8.83 13.70 -3.71
N ASN A 123 -8.21 13.65 -2.54
CA ASN A 123 -6.81 14.03 -2.35
C ASN A 123 -5.83 13.01 -2.96
N ASN A 124 -6.25 11.78 -3.25
CA ASN A 124 -5.51 10.84 -4.08
C ASN A 124 -5.65 11.14 -5.59
N ARG A 125 -5.88 12.43 -5.93
CA ARG A 125 -5.83 12.99 -7.30
C ARG A 125 -4.83 14.15 -7.39
N ASP A 126 -4.11 14.40 -6.29
CA ASP A 126 -3.15 15.50 -6.17
C ASP A 126 -1.68 15.07 -6.37
N ALA A 127 -1.44 13.79 -6.68
CA ALA A 127 -0.09 13.23 -6.76
C ALA A 127 0.84 13.89 -7.79
N PHE A 128 0.27 14.42 -8.89
CA PHE A 128 1.00 15.15 -9.94
C PHE A 128 0.84 16.67 -9.84
N MET A 129 -0.29 17.16 -9.32
CA MET A 129 -0.56 18.60 -9.19
C MET A 129 0.18 19.22 -8.01
N LEU A 130 0.36 18.47 -6.92
CA LEU A 130 1.06 18.88 -5.71
C LEU A 130 0.51 20.19 -5.13
N THR A 131 -0.80 20.35 -5.07
CA THR A 131 -1.45 21.56 -4.55
C THR A 131 -1.54 21.54 -3.02
N GLN A 132 -1.68 20.34 -2.44
CA GLN A 132 -1.81 20.13 -1.00
C GLN A 132 -0.45 20.05 -0.30
N PRO A 133 -0.32 20.53 0.96
CA PRO A 133 0.91 20.43 1.73
C PRO A 133 1.41 19.00 1.91
N GLU A 134 0.50 18.05 2.15
CA GLU A 134 0.80 16.63 2.35
C GLU A 134 1.42 16.02 1.07
N SER A 135 0.85 16.33 -0.08
CA SER A 135 1.35 15.89 -1.39
C SER A 135 2.75 16.45 -1.67
N LYS A 136 2.98 17.73 -1.33
CA LYS A 136 4.31 18.36 -1.46
C LYS A 136 5.33 17.71 -0.53
N CYS A 137 4.97 17.41 0.72
CA CYS A 137 5.84 16.73 1.67
C CYS A 137 6.20 15.32 1.19
N PHE A 138 5.20 14.56 0.73
CA PHE A 138 5.39 13.23 0.15
C PHE A 138 6.32 13.29 -1.07
N ALA A 139 6.02 14.15 -2.03
CA ALA A 139 6.80 14.31 -3.26
C ALA A 139 8.26 14.71 -2.97
N LYS A 140 8.48 15.60 -1.99
CA LYS A 140 9.84 15.95 -1.57
C LYS A 140 10.64 14.73 -1.11
N ILE A 141 10.03 13.86 -0.32
CA ILE A 141 10.70 12.67 0.23
C ILE A 141 10.85 11.59 -0.84
N VAL A 142 9.75 11.23 -1.50
CA VAL A 142 9.67 10.06 -2.38
C VAL A 142 10.19 10.37 -3.78
N TYR A 143 9.79 11.51 -4.38
CA TYR A 143 10.15 11.80 -5.78
C TYR A 143 11.53 12.48 -5.93
N ARG A 144 12.09 13.04 -4.85
CA ARG A 144 13.33 13.81 -4.93
C ARG A 144 14.44 13.34 -4.01
N ASP A 145 14.11 13.11 -2.73
CA ASP A 145 15.16 12.92 -1.72
C ASP A 145 15.62 11.45 -1.65
N TRP A 146 14.72 10.48 -1.85
CA TRP A 146 15.03 9.06 -1.71
C TRP A 146 14.90 8.25 -2.99
N ILE A 147 13.86 8.46 -3.79
CA ILE A 147 13.51 7.69 -4.99
C ILE A 147 13.59 6.19 -4.68
N PRO A 148 12.66 5.67 -3.85
CA PRO A 148 12.66 4.28 -3.41
C PRO A 148 12.48 3.33 -4.59
N GLN A 149 12.88 2.07 -4.46
CA GLN A 149 12.62 1.05 -5.48
C GLN A 149 11.15 0.63 -5.48
N VAL A 150 10.52 0.66 -4.30
CA VAL A 150 9.12 0.24 -4.14
C VAL A 150 8.35 1.26 -3.33
N TYR A 151 7.12 1.53 -3.75
CA TYR A 151 6.12 2.25 -2.97
C TYR A 151 4.86 1.42 -2.82
N VAL A 152 4.33 1.31 -1.61
CA VAL A 152 3.08 0.61 -1.31
C VAL A 152 2.07 1.58 -0.73
N ASP A 153 0.92 1.70 -1.38
CA ASP A 153 -0.19 2.55 -0.95
C ASP A 153 -1.35 1.69 -0.45
N HIS A 154 -1.62 1.76 0.85
CA HIS A 154 -2.66 0.97 1.49
C HIS A 154 -3.99 1.71 1.52
N HIS A 155 -4.95 1.13 0.80
CA HIS A 155 -6.33 1.61 0.69
C HIS A 155 -7.36 0.61 1.22
N GLN A 156 -8.62 1.07 1.25
CA GLN A 156 -9.77 0.23 1.55
C GLN A 156 -10.88 0.43 0.52
N MET A 157 -11.39 -0.67 -0.02
CA MET A 157 -12.52 -0.70 -0.95
C MET A 157 -13.84 -1.06 -0.25
N GLY A 158 -14.94 -1.11 -0.99
CA GLY A 158 -16.26 -1.51 -0.48
C GLY A 158 -16.25 -2.89 0.20
N TRP A 159 -16.99 -3.02 1.31
CA TRP A 159 -17.00 -4.22 2.18
C TRP A 159 -17.58 -5.49 1.55
N THR A 160 -18.19 -5.43 0.37
CA THR A 160 -18.71 -6.60 -0.38
C THR A 160 -17.75 -7.13 -1.46
N GLY A 161 -16.58 -6.49 -1.65
CA GLY A 161 -15.56 -6.90 -2.61
C GLY A 161 -14.68 -8.08 -2.16
N ALA A 162 -13.55 -8.27 -2.83
CA ALA A 162 -12.49 -9.15 -2.34
C ALA A 162 -12.06 -8.71 -0.94
N ARG A 163 -11.53 -9.64 -0.14
CA ARG A 163 -11.04 -9.26 1.19
C ARG A 163 -9.79 -8.40 1.09
N PHE A 164 -8.98 -8.67 0.07
CA PHE A 164 -7.76 -7.94 -0.21
C PHE A 164 -7.44 -8.00 -1.70
N PHE A 165 -7.25 -6.84 -2.30
CA PHE A 165 -6.64 -6.69 -3.60
C PHE A 165 -5.19 -6.23 -3.42
N ILE A 166 -4.29 -6.72 -4.26
CA ILE A 166 -2.93 -6.23 -4.40
C ILE A 166 -2.55 -6.20 -5.87
N SER A 167 -1.82 -5.16 -6.31
CA SER A 167 -1.25 -5.12 -7.66
C SER A 167 -0.57 -6.46 -8.01
N PRO A 168 -0.55 -6.91 -9.25
CA PRO A 168 -0.77 -6.08 -10.44
C PRO A 168 -2.25 -5.86 -10.73
N GLU A 169 -2.51 -4.69 -11.29
CA GLU A 169 -3.79 -4.27 -11.83
C GLU A 169 -4.05 -4.95 -13.19
N MET A 170 -5.24 -4.73 -13.74
CA MET A 170 -5.62 -5.22 -15.07
C MET A 170 -5.33 -4.18 -16.17
N ASP A 171 -5.29 -4.65 -17.41
CA ASP A 171 -5.25 -3.75 -18.56
C ASP A 171 -6.46 -2.77 -18.60
N PRO A 172 -6.27 -1.58 -19.18
CA PRO A 172 -5.07 -1.12 -19.88
C PRO A 172 -3.99 -0.61 -18.94
N ILE A 173 -2.72 -0.85 -19.29
CA ILE A 173 -1.56 -0.20 -18.66
C ILE A 173 -1.25 1.12 -19.36
N TYR A 174 -0.55 2.02 -18.68
CA TYR A 174 -0.12 3.27 -19.28
C TYR A 174 1.11 3.04 -20.18
N PRO A 175 1.07 3.42 -21.45
CA PRO A 175 2.11 3.04 -22.42
C PRO A 175 3.45 3.76 -22.22
N ASP A 176 3.46 4.88 -21.48
CA ASP A 176 4.67 5.69 -21.27
C ASP A 176 5.50 5.23 -20.05
N ILE A 177 5.05 4.20 -19.35
CA ILE A 177 5.80 3.61 -18.23
C ILE A 177 6.63 2.45 -18.76
N ASP A 178 7.92 2.40 -18.32
CA ASP A 178 8.84 1.34 -18.74
C ASP A 178 8.26 -0.05 -18.45
N PRO A 179 8.26 -0.98 -19.41
CA PRO A 179 7.72 -2.33 -19.24
C PRO A 179 8.37 -3.12 -18.08
N LEU A 180 9.61 -2.82 -17.71
CA LEU A 180 10.28 -3.47 -16.57
C LEU A 180 9.62 -3.10 -15.24
N VAL A 181 9.16 -1.86 -15.08
CA VAL A 181 8.40 -1.45 -13.88
C VAL A 181 7.14 -2.30 -13.71
N TRP A 182 6.41 -2.59 -14.80
CA TRP A 182 5.26 -3.50 -14.76
C TRP A 182 5.66 -4.92 -14.40
N ARG A 183 6.83 -5.40 -14.85
CA ARG A 183 7.34 -6.72 -14.46
C ARG A 183 7.69 -6.80 -12.98
N GLU A 184 8.27 -5.74 -12.43
CA GLU A 184 8.57 -5.64 -11.00
C GLU A 184 7.29 -5.62 -10.17
N ILE A 185 6.29 -4.82 -10.54
CA ILE A 185 4.98 -4.78 -9.88
C ILE A 185 4.33 -6.18 -9.88
N GLN A 186 4.33 -6.87 -11.03
CA GLN A 186 3.80 -8.23 -11.15
C GLN A 186 4.55 -9.21 -10.23
N PHE A 187 5.88 -9.16 -10.21
CA PHE A 187 6.70 -10.03 -9.40
C PHE A 187 6.44 -9.81 -7.91
N ILE A 188 6.49 -8.56 -7.44
CA ILE A 188 6.31 -8.20 -6.04
C ILE A 188 4.88 -8.53 -5.58
N GLY A 189 3.87 -8.09 -6.34
CA GLY A 189 2.48 -8.25 -5.94
C GLY A 189 2.02 -9.70 -5.95
N THR A 190 2.40 -10.49 -6.96
CA THR A 190 2.05 -11.91 -6.99
C THR A 190 2.80 -12.73 -5.93
N TYR A 191 4.02 -12.36 -5.59
CA TYR A 191 4.72 -12.95 -4.45
C TYR A 191 3.95 -12.70 -3.14
N ALA A 192 3.56 -11.45 -2.88
CA ALA A 192 2.79 -11.11 -1.67
C ALA A 192 1.43 -11.82 -1.62
N ALA A 193 0.70 -11.87 -2.75
CA ALA A 193 -0.56 -12.60 -2.84
C ALA A 193 -0.38 -14.11 -2.56
N SER A 194 0.70 -14.71 -3.06
CA SER A 194 1.03 -16.11 -2.81
C SER A 194 1.37 -16.38 -1.35
N ARG A 195 2.11 -15.46 -0.70
CA ARG A 195 2.43 -15.56 0.73
C ARG A 195 1.18 -15.48 1.60
N LEU A 196 0.25 -14.58 1.27
CA LEU A 196 -1.05 -14.51 1.94
C LEU A 196 -1.82 -15.84 1.81
N ALA A 197 -1.90 -16.39 0.62
CA ALA A 197 -2.58 -17.68 0.37
C ALA A 197 -1.92 -18.83 1.15
N MET A 198 -0.58 -18.92 1.16
CA MET A 198 0.16 -19.93 1.92
C MET A 198 -0.09 -19.86 3.43
N LYS A 199 -0.38 -18.68 3.96
CA LYS A 199 -0.75 -18.48 5.36
C LYS A 199 -2.25 -18.61 5.64
N GLY A 200 -3.05 -19.00 4.64
CA GLY A 200 -4.48 -19.26 4.78
C GLY A 200 -5.37 -18.01 4.73
N PHE A 201 -4.84 -16.88 4.27
CA PHE A 201 -5.64 -15.67 4.03
C PHE A 201 -6.49 -15.86 2.77
N LYS A 202 -7.81 -15.88 2.93
CA LYS A 202 -8.77 -16.10 1.85
C LYS A 202 -9.26 -14.80 1.22
N GLY A 203 -9.71 -14.87 -0.04
CA GLY A 203 -10.32 -13.73 -0.70
C GLY A 203 -9.30 -12.69 -1.19
N VAL A 204 -8.07 -13.11 -1.45
CA VAL A 204 -7.02 -12.28 -2.05
C VAL A 204 -7.18 -12.27 -3.56
N GLU A 205 -7.13 -11.10 -4.17
CA GLU A 205 -7.33 -10.87 -5.60
C GLU A 205 -6.18 -10.06 -6.20
N THR A 206 -5.83 -10.41 -7.44
CA THR A 206 -4.92 -9.66 -8.31
C THR A 206 -5.59 -9.46 -9.68
N TYR A 207 -5.04 -8.62 -10.56
CA TYR A 207 -5.54 -8.42 -11.95
C TYR A 207 -7.03 -8.06 -12.06
N SER A 208 -7.59 -7.40 -11.07
CA SER A 208 -8.99 -6.92 -11.02
C SER A 208 -9.23 -6.22 -9.69
N PRO A 209 -10.01 -5.18 -9.60
CA PRO A 209 -10.79 -4.50 -10.65
C PRO A 209 -10.12 -3.23 -11.17
N TYR A 210 -8.96 -2.89 -10.66
CA TYR A 210 -8.27 -1.63 -10.89
C TYR A 210 -7.43 -1.66 -12.15
N THR A 211 -7.26 -0.48 -12.78
CA THR A 211 -6.38 -0.27 -13.92
C THR A 211 -5.36 0.81 -13.56
N PRO A 212 -4.08 0.69 -13.97
CA PRO A 212 -3.05 1.67 -13.65
C PRO A 212 -2.95 2.78 -14.72
N ASP A 213 -4.07 3.15 -15.33
CA ASP A 213 -4.15 4.08 -16.46
C ASP A 213 -4.42 5.53 -16.07
N PHE A 214 -4.36 5.86 -14.77
CA PHE A 214 -4.62 7.19 -14.26
C PHE A 214 -3.44 7.73 -13.43
N ILE A 215 -2.80 8.80 -13.92
CA ILE A 215 -1.59 9.38 -13.32
C ILE A 215 -1.85 10.15 -12.00
N GLY A 216 -3.07 10.43 -11.65
CA GLY A 216 -3.40 11.25 -10.49
C GLY A 216 -3.22 10.57 -9.14
N ALA A 217 -3.17 9.25 -9.12
CA ALA A 217 -2.99 8.48 -7.89
C ALA A 217 -1.51 8.33 -7.51
N PHE A 218 -1.22 8.31 -6.20
CA PHE A 218 0.16 8.28 -5.69
C PHE A 218 0.92 7.04 -6.12
N GLN A 219 0.28 5.86 -6.10
CA GLN A 219 0.94 4.63 -6.55
C GLN A 219 1.21 4.61 -8.06
N THR A 220 0.39 5.28 -8.87
CA THR A 220 0.59 5.28 -10.33
C THR A 220 1.65 6.28 -10.77
N ILE A 221 1.64 7.49 -10.20
CA ILE A 221 2.63 8.52 -10.59
C ILE A 221 4.07 8.07 -10.28
N THR A 222 4.28 7.27 -9.25
CA THR A 222 5.62 6.75 -8.91
C THR A 222 6.20 5.85 -9.99
N ASN A 223 5.35 5.16 -10.77
CA ASN A 223 5.78 4.30 -11.85
C ASN A 223 6.50 5.06 -12.98
N TYR A 224 6.18 6.35 -13.17
CA TYR A 224 6.89 7.23 -14.12
C TYR A 224 8.30 7.62 -13.66
N MET A 225 8.66 7.28 -12.42
CA MET A 225 9.97 7.56 -11.81
C MET A 225 10.77 6.29 -11.58
N ASN A 226 10.45 5.21 -12.29
CA ASN A 226 11.03 3.87 -12.09
C ASN A 226 10.90 3.35 -10.65
N ILE A 227 9.82 3.71 -9.96
CA ILE A 227 9.46 3.19 -8.64
C ILE A 227 8.31 2.21 -8.86
N ALA A 228 8.46 0.96 -8.43
CA ALA A 228 7.38 -0.01 -8.48
C ALA A 228 6.27 0.39 -7.47
N GLY A 229 5.26 1.10 -7.96
CA GLY A 229 4.12 1.57 -7.18
C GLY A 229 3.04 0.50 -7.11
N LEU A 230 2.77 -0.03 -5.91
CA LEU A 230 1.77 -1.05 -5.66
C LEU A 230 0.56 -0.46 -4.95
N LEU A 231 -0.62 -0.74 -5.50
CA LEU A 231 -1.90 -0.50 -4.84
C LEU A 231 -2.29 -1.73 -4.02
N THR A 232 -2.75 -1.52 -2.79
CA THR A 232 -3.50 -2.52 -2.05
C THR A 232 -4.85 -1.96 -1.64
N GLU A 233 -5.88 -2.80 -1.72
CA GLU A 233 -7.25 -2.42 -1.37
C GLU A 233 -7.88 -3.51 -0.49
N SER A 234 -8.10 -3.19 0.77
CA SER A 234 -8.78 -4.11 1.69
C SER A 234 -10.27 -3.87 1.71
N ALA A 235 -11.09 -4.91 1.82
CA ALA A 235 -12.51 -4.72 2.09
C ALA A 235 -12.70 -3.93 3.38
N SER A 236 -13.47 -2.84 3.32
CA SER A 236 -13.77 -1.99 4.48
C SER A 236 -14.68 -2.68 5.50
N VAL A 237 -14.69 -2.11 6.68
CA VAL A 237 -15.79 -2.19 7.65
C VAL A 237 -16.50 -0.84 7.69
N LYS A 238 -17.46 -0.63 8.57
CA LYS A 238 -18.11 0.67 8.75
C LYS A 238 -17.22 1.56 9.65
N ILE A 239 -16.21 2.17 9.09
CA ILE A 239 -15.12 2.87 9.76
C ILE A 239 -14.34 1.89 10.66
N ALA A 240 -14.77 1.67 11.91
CA ALA A 240 -14.20 0.66 12.82
C ALA A 240 -15.22 -0.40 13.26
N THR A 241 -16.53 -0.19 12.98
CA THR A 241 -17.60 -1.10 13.37
C THR A 241 -17.62 -2.34 12.47
N PRO A 242 -17.58 -3.56 13.04
CA PRO A 242 -17.60 -4.80 12.29
C PRO A 242 -18.82 -4.95 11.39
N VAL A 243 -18.64 -5.65 10.27
CA VAL A 243 -19.73 -6.03 9.38
C VAL A 243 -19.84 -7.55 9.26
N TYR A 244 -21.06 -8.05 9.13
CA TYR A 244 -21.29 -9.44 8.75
C TYR A 244 -21.64 -9.49 7.26
N VAL A 245 -20.89 -10.26 6.49
CA VAL A 245 -21.08 -10.36 5.03
C VAL A 245 -21.58 -11.75 4.69
N HIS A 246 -22.79 -11.83 4.18
CA HIS A 246 -23.33 -13.11 3.69
C HIS A 246 -22.68 -13.48 2.35
N PRO A 247 -22.49 -14.79 2.05
CA PRO A 247 -21.86 -15.23 0.81
C PRO A 247 -22.48 -14.62 -0.45
N HIS A 248 -23.81 -14.49 -0.50
CA HIS A 248 -24.53 -13.90 -1.64
C HIS A 248 -24.32 -12.39 -1.82
N GLN A 249 -23.75 -11.69 -0.83
CA GLN A 249 -23.40 -10.27 -0.90
C GLN A 249 -22.01 -10.04 -1.51
N LEU A 250 -21.20 -11.10 -1.63
CA LEU A 250 -19.87 -11.03 -2.21
C LEU A 250 -19.98 -10.81 -3.72
N LYS A 251 -19.81 -9.57 -4.14
CA LYS A 251 -19.96 -9.17 -5.55
C LYS A 251 -18.61 -9.16 -6.24
N GLY A 252 -18.54 -9.77 -7.41
CA GLY A 252 -17.46 -9.49 -8.36
C GLY A 252 -17.59 -8.04 -8.83
N TYR A 253 -16.47 -7.37 -9.02
CA TYR A 253 -16.46 -5.94 -9.37
C TYR A 253 -17.08 -5.64 -10.74
N ARG A 254 -17.00 -6.56 -11.69
CA ARG A 254 -17.62 -6.38 -13.01
C ARG A 254 -18.53 -7.56 -13.35
N ARG A 255 -19.71 -7.28 -13.94
CA ARG A 255 -20.69 -8.22 -14.50
C ARG A 255 -21.50 -9.07 -13.53
N GLY A 256 -21.70 -8.62 -12.28
CA GLY A 256 -22.60 -9.30 -11.34
C GLY A 256 -22.21 -10.73 -10.95
N ARG A 257 -20.97 -11.14 -11.20
CA ARG A 257 -20.48 -12.45 -10.76
C ARG A 257 -20.28 -12.42 -9.24
N ILE A 258 -20.85 -13.42 -8.58
CA ILE A 258 -20.60 -13.71 -7.18
C ILE A 258 -19.17 -14.26 -7.07
N ARG A 259 -18.44 -13.84 -6.03
CA ARG A 259 -17.08 -14.31 -5.75
C ARG A 259 -17.12 -15.60 -4.92
N ASP A 260 -17.81 -16.60 -5.38
CA ASP A 260 -18.03 -17.88 -4.71
C ASP A 260 -17.20 -19.04 -5.29
N ALA A 261 -16.57 -18.82 -6.43
CA ALA A 261 -15.79 -19.84 -7.13
C ALA A 261 -14.33 -19.40 -7.34
N PRO A 262 -13.36 -20.33 -7.25
CA PRO A 262 -11.97 -20.05 -7.58
C PRO A 262 -11.81 -19.55 -9.02
N GLN A 263 -10.94 -18.54 -9.17
CA GLN A 263 -10.52 -17.98 -10.46
C GLN A 263 -8.99 -17.84 -10.43
N MET A 264 -8.36 -17.73 -11.59
CA MET A 264 -6.90 -17.62 -11.67
C MET A 264 -6.35 -16.43 -10.85
N ASN A 265 -7.07 -15.31 -10.86
CA ASN A 265 -6.72 -14.11 -10.10
C ASN A 265 -7.36 -14.03 -8.71
N TYR A 266 -8.17 -15.02 -8.32
CA TYR A 266 -8.89 -15.13 -7.04
C TYR A 266 -9.01 -16.60 -6.65
N PRO A 267 -7.89 -17.28 -6.31
CA PRO A 267 -7.84 -18.75 -6.23
C PRO A 267 -8.53 -19.34 -5.00
N ASP A 268 -8.61 -18.60 -3.89
CA ASP A 268 -9.22 -19.07 -2.63
C ASP A 268 -10.32 -18.09 -2.16
N PRO A 269 -11.58 -18.31 -2.60
CA PRO A 269 -12.70 -17.45 -2.23
C PRO A 269 -12.94 -17.39 -0.72
N TRP A 270 -13.22 -16.18 -0.22
CA TRP A 270 -13.64 -16.00 1.17
C TRP A 270 -15.11 -16.42 1.34
N PRO A 271 -15.44 -17.25 2.35
CA PRO A 271 -16.77 -17.87 2.45
C PRO A 271 -17.86 -16.96 3.02
N GLY A 272 -17.57 -15.72 3.34
CA GLY A 272 -18.45 -14.84 4.10
C GLY A 272 -18.20 -14.93 5.61
N GLY A 273 -18.94 -14.14 6.38
CA GLY A 273 -18.86 -14.12 7.84
C GLY A 273 -18.58 -12.73 8.42
N TRP A 274 -18.12 -12.71 9.67
CA TRP A 274 -17.70 -11.48 10.30
C TRP A 274 -16.41 -10.94 9.72
N TRP A 275 -16.42 -9.63 9.42
CA TRP A 275 -15.26 -8.87 8.95
C TRP A 275 -15.04 -7.67 9.87
N ARG A 276 -13.83 -7.55 10.41
CA ARG A 276 -13.47 -6.59 11.45
C ARG A 276 -12.26 -5.78 11.02
N LEU A 277 -12.07 -4.61 11.62
CA LEU A 277 -10.88 -3.78 11.41
C LEU A 277 -9.58 -4.57 11.66
N ARG A 278 -9.54 -5.43 12.69
CA ARG A 278 -8.40 -6.31 12.97
C ARG A 278 -8.06 -7.23 11.78
N ASN A 279 -9.06 -7.78 11.12
CA ASN A 279 -8.80 -8.61 9.94
C ASN A 279 -8.12 -7.81 8.81
N ILE A 280 -8.54 -6.57 8.58
CA ILE A 280 -7.93 -5.69 7.59
C ILE A 280 -6.46 -5.45 7.93
N ILE A 281 -6.17 -5.09 9.17
CA ILE A 281 -4.81 -4.84 9.67
C ILE A 281 -3.91 -6.07 9.44
N GLU A 282 -4.41 -7.28 9.71
CA GLU A 282 -3.65 -8.52 9.53
C GLU A 282 -3.31 -8.78 8.06
N TYR A 283 -4.27 -8.58 7.14
CA TYR A 283 -4.02 -8.73 5.69
C TYR A 283 -2.97 -7.72 5.19
N GLN A 284 -3.13 -6.44 5.54
CA GLN A 284 -2.19 -5.38 5.13
C GLN A 284 -0.80 -5.63 5.70
N LYS A 285 -0.71 -6.02 6.99
CA LYS A 285 0.56 -6.29 7.66
C LYS A 285 1.28 -7.49 7.05
N GLU A 286 0.56 -8.59 6.80
CA GLU A 286 1.15 -9.78 6.18
C GLU A 286 1.64 -9.52 4.75
N ALA A 287 0.86 -8.78 3.95
CA ALA A 287 1.29 -8.36 2.61
C ALA A 287 2.55 -7.50 2.68
N THR A 288 2.63 -6.58 3.64
CA THR A 288 3.80 -5.72 3.85
C THR A 288 5.03 -6.54 4.25
N TYR A 289 4.89 -7.50 5.17
CA TYR A 289 6.00 -8.40 5.53
C TYR A 289 6.47 -9.24 4.35
N ALA A 290 5.55 -9.72 3.51
CA ALA A 290 5.92 -10.46 2.30
C ALA A 290 6.75 -9.60 1.34
N ILE A 291 6.37 -8.33 1.13
CA ILE A 291 7.12 -7.40 0.28
C ILE A 291 8.50 -7.11 0.90
N LEU A 292 8.57 -6.82 2.19
CA LEU A 292 9.84 -6.56 2.90
C LEU A 292 10.78 -7.77 2.84
N GLU A 293 10.25 -8.99 3.02
CA GLU A 293 11.01 -10.24 2.89
C GLU A 293 11.57 -10.39 1.47
N LEU A 294 10.74 -10.12 0.45
CA LEU A 294 11.17 -10.17 -0.95
C LEU A 294 12.31 -9.19 -1.22
N LEU A 295 12.14 -7.94 -0.79
CA LEU A 295 13.15 -6.91 -0.97
C LEU A 295 14.46 -7.24 -0.24
N ALA A 296 14.37 -7.82 0.97
CA ALA A 296 15.56 -8.25 1.70
C ALA A 296 16.33 -9.37 0.97
N LYS A 297 15.63 -10.24 0.23
CA LYS A 297 16.25 -11.35 -0.53
C LYS A 297 16.80 -10.94 -1.88
N PHE A 298 16.18 -10.00 -2.56
CA PHE A 298 16.45 -9.69 -3.97
C PHE A 298 16.95 -8.26 -4.20
N LYS A 299 17.37 -7.54 -3.17
CA LYS A 299 17.85 -6.16 -3.28
C LYS A 299 18.92 -5.95 -4.35
#